data_9e6a35cca12e96d78045aa6e2e83bfd2
#
_entry.id   9e6a35cca12e96d78045aa6e2e83bfd2
#
_cell.length_a   1.000
_cell.length_b   1.000
_cell.length_c   1.000
_cell.angle_alpha   90.00
_cell.angle_beta   90.00
_cell.angle_gamma   90.00
#
_symmetry.space_group_name_H-M   'P 1'
#
loop_
_entity.id
_entity.type
_entity.pdbx_description
1 polymer ?
#
loop_
_entity_poly.entity_id
_entity_poly.type
_entity_poly.pdbx_seq_one_letter_code
_entity_poly.pdbx_strand_id
1 'polypeptide(L)'
;MNNTSNIKRFEDLMSQVTREGKDALMDYIRSKSDFYTAPASTRFHLSTEGGLLQHSLNVYDSLQRKKDNATWGGILEAAGPDALIICPLLHDLCKTHFYKVDYKNQKTYDPEKVAAAERWQVKKDNGGAFIWEQVPVYVVDDKVPYGHGEKSVMMIEQFMRLTGPERFAIRWHMGFSEPPQNHLQLTQAMAKYPLILALHEADQEASVLLEDENGNKEIAPAREPEKQEPAESCDFQEAEAIEGGADA
;
A
#
# COMPACT_ATOMS: atom_id res chain seq x y z
N MET A 1 8.74 10.54 11.10
CA MET A 1 7.37 11.02 10.77
C MET A 1 6.77 11.75 11.95
N ASN A 2 5.97 12.79 11.69
CA ASN A 2 5.24 13.45 12.79
C ASN A 2 3.88 12.77 12.96
N ASN A 3 3.84 11.72 13.78
CA ASN A 3 2.64 10.90 13.99
C ASN A 3 1.45 11.74 14.53
N THR A 4 1.71 12.73 15.39
CA THR A 4 0.67 13.63 15.94
C THR A 4 -0.03 14.42 14.82
N SER A 5 0.71 14.93 13.83
CA SER A 5 0.13 15.65 12.69
C SER A 5 -0.72 14.74 11.82
N ASN A 6 -0.27 13.49 11.60
CA ASN A 6 -1.00 12.49 10.84
C ASN A 6 -2.31 12.08 11.54
N ILE A 7 -2.26 11.85 12.85
CA ILE A 7 -3.46 11.55 13.65
C ILE A 7 -4.47 12.68 13.50
N LYS A 8 -4.02 13.93 13.74
CA LYS A 8 -4.92 15.08 13.59
C LYS A 8 -5.54 15.15 12.20
N ARG A 9 -4.73 14.99 11.15
CA ARG A 9 -5.21 15.00 9.76
C ARG A 9 -6.24 13.91 9.47
N PHE A 10 -5.96 12.68 9.92
CA PHE A 10 -6.89 11.56 9.79
C PHE A 10 -8.22 11.85 10.48
N GLU A 11 -8.18 12.37 11.70
CA GLU A 11 -9.37 12.71 12.46
C GLU A 11 -10.16 13.87 11.84
N ASP A 12 -9.46 14.90 11.34
CA ASP A 12 -10.08 16.02 10.62
C ASP A 12 -10.78 15.54 9.33
N LEU A 13 -10.20 14.58 8.59
CA LEU A 13 -10.82 13.96 7.43
C LEU A 13 -12.03 13.10 7.83
N MET A 14 -11.90 12.23 8.80
CA MET A 14 -13.00 11.40 9.28
C MET A 14 -14.13 12.23 9.89
N SER A 15 -13.86 13.41 10.44
CA SER A 15 -14.90 14.31 10.95
C SER A 15 -15.88 14.78 9.88
N GLN A 16 -15.46 14.81 8.61
CA GLN A 16 -16.28 15.21 7.46
C GLN A 16 -17.26 14.11 7.02
N VAL A 17 -17.03 12.87 7.43
CA VAL A 17 -17.95 11.75 7.15
C VAL A 17 -19.23 11.93 7.95
N THR A 18 -20.37 11.86 7.26
CA THR A 18 -21.69 12.09 7.88
C THR A 18 -22.42 10.80 8.24
N ARG A 19 -21.78 9.65 8.02
CA ARG A 19 -22.37 8.31 8.19
C ARG A 19 -22.65 7.95 9.64
N GLU A 20 -23.84 7.41 9.93
CA GLU A 20 -24.17 6.84 11.23
C GLU A 20 -23.18 5.73 11.61
N GLY A 21 -22.79 5.72 12.88
CA GLY A 21 -21.81 4.76 13.43
C GLY A 21 -20.36 5.18 13.28
N LYS A 22 -20.05 6.26 12.54
CA LYS A 22 -18.70 6.79 12.40
C LYS A 22 -18.05 7.08 13.75
N ASP A 23 -18.75 7.71 14.66
CA ASP A 23 -18.18 8.09 15.96
C ASP A 23 -17.81 6.86 16.81
N ALA A 24 -18.62 5.80 16.77
CA ALA A 24 -18.31 4.53 17.43
C ALA A 24 -17.10 3.83 16.81
N LEU A 25 -16.94 3.91 15.48
CA LEU A 25 -15.73 3.42 14.79
C LEU A 25 -14.50 4.23 15.20
N MET A 26 -14.61 5.56 15.27
CA MET A 26 -13.52 6.42 15.70
C MET A 26 -13.12 6.19 17.15
N ASP A 27 -14.07 5.91 18.03
CA ASP A 27 -13.78 5.55 19.42
C ASP A 27 -13.06 4.20 19.52
N TYR A 28 -13.41 3.23 18.67
CA TYR A 28 -12.66 1.98 18.54
C TYR A 28 -11.23 2.24 18.05
N ILE A 29 -11.04 3.01 16.99
CA ILE A 29 -9.72 3.33 16.43
C ILE A 29 -8.83 3.99 17.47
N ARG A 30 -9.34 4.97 18.22
CA ARG A 30 -8.59 5.74 19.23
C ARG A 30 -8.22 4.94 20.47
N SER A 31 -9.12 4.10 20.95
CA SER A 31 -9.03 3.55 22.31
C SER A 31 -8.86 2.04 22.39
N LYS A 32 -9.15 1.31 21.30
CA LYS A 32 -9.18 -0.16 21.29
C LYS A 32 -8.38 -0.79 20.16
N SER A 33 -7.79 0.03 19.28
CA SER A 33 -6.94 -0.46 18.20
C SER A 33 -5.55 0.17 18.27
N ASP A 34 -4.60 -0.42 17.57
CA ASP A 34 -3.26 0.11 17.36
C ASP A 34 -3.11 0.80 15.99
N PHE A 35 -4.22 1.22 15.35
CA PHE A 35 -4.23 1.81 14.02
C PHE A 35 -3.24 2.96 13.86
N TYR A 36 -3.08 3.79 14.91
CA TYR A 36 -2.18 4.94 14.88
C TYR A 36 -0.71 4.58 15.06
N THR A 37 -0.40 3.37 15.49
CA THR A 37 0.97 2.92 15.79
C THR A 37 1.39 1.69 15.01
N ALA A 38 0.44 0.94 14.42
CA ALA A 38 0.74 -0.23 13.62
C ALA A 38 1.58 0.10 12.38
N PRO A 39 2.46 -0.81 11.92
CA PRO A 39 3.16 -0.68 10.64
C PRO A 39 2.21 -0.97 9.47
N ALA A 40 2.53 -0.47 8.27
CA ALA A 40 1.79 -0.81 7.05
C ALA A 40 2.17 -2.20 6.51
N SER A 41 3.42 -2.62 6.70
CA SER A 41 3.92 -3.92 6.25
C SER A 41 5.01 -4.45 7.19
N THR A 42 5.49 -5.68 6.94
CA THR A 42 6.59 -6.27 7.72
C THR A 42 7.98 -5.79 7.27
N ARG A 43 8.15 -5.34 5.99
CA ARG A 43 9.45 -5.01 5.42
C ARG A 43 9.43 -4.27 4.07
N PHE A 44 8.27 -4.02 3.46
CA PHE A 44 8.22 -3.52 2.08
C PHE A 44 8.08 -2.00 2.04
N HIS A 45 7.06 -1.49 2.71
CA HIS A 45 6.76 -0.08 2.79
C HIS A 45 6.27 0.25 4.20
N LEU A 46 6.69 1.39 4.72
CA LEU A 46 6.26 1.90 6.02
C LEU A 46 6.25 0.82 7.13
N SER A 47 7.33 0.02 7.20
CA SER A 47 7.55 -1.00 8.22
C SER A 47 8.02 -0.37 9.54
N THR A 48 7.36 0.68 9.95
CA THR A 48 7.69 1.52 11.10
C THR A 48 6.45 1.83 11.93
N GLU A 49 6.65 2.28 13.15
CA GLU A 49 5.54 2.75 13.99
C GLU A 49 4.78 3.89 13.30
N GLY A 50 3.44 3.79 13.26
CA GLY A 50 2.56 4.74 12.57
C GLY A 50 2.51 4.57 11.05
N GLY A 51 3.15 3.52 10.50
CA GLY A 51 3.20 3.24 9.08
C GLY A 51 1.82 3.05 8.47
N LEU A 52 0.91 2.32 9.13
CA LEU A 52 -0.45 2.09 8.67
C LEU A 52 -1.24 3.39 8.48
N LEU A 53 -1.15 4.29 9.46
CA LEU A 53 -1.78 5.61 9.38
C LEU A 53 -1.21 6.44 8.22
N GLN A 54 0.12 6.48 8.08
CA GLN A 54 0.77 7.22 7.00
C GLN A 54 0.36 6.66 5.64
N HIS A 55 0.36 5.34 5.47
CA HIS A 55 -0.10 4.67 4.25
C HIS A 55 -1.54 5.06 3.89
N SER A 56 -2.46 4.96 4.84
CA SER A 56 -3.86 5.34 4.63
C SER A 56 -4.00 6.79 4.13
N LEU A 57 -3.20 7.71 4.68
CA LEU A 57 -3.18 9.11 4.23
C LEU A 57 -2.57 9.27 2.84
N ASN A 58 -1.51 8.52 2.50
CA ASN A 58 -0.90 8.52 1.17
C ASN A 58 -1.89 7.99 0.11
N VAL A 59 -2.62 6.91 0.43
CA VAL A 59 -3.68 6.36 -0.45
C VAL A 59 -4.81 7.37 -0.63
N TYR A 60 -5.20 8.07 0.44
CA TYR A 60 -6.17 9.16 0.34
C TYR A 60 -5.68 10.24 -0.63
N ASP A 61 -4.44 10.72 -0.50
CA ASP A 61 -3.89 11.76 -1.35
C ASP A 61 -3.78 11.30 -2.82
N SER A 62 -3.40 10.04 -3.05
CA SER A 62 -3.35 9.44 -4.39
C SER A 62 -4.73 9.39 -5.03
N LEU A 63 -5.75 8.99 -4.27
CA LEU A 63 -7.13 8.97 -4.75
C LEU A 63 -7.66 10.37 -5.06
N GLN A 64 -7.35 11.37 -4.19
CA GLN A 64 -7.80 12.75 -4.42
C GLN A 64 -7.21 13.35 -5.70
N ARG A 65 -5.93 13.08 -6.02
CA ARG A 65 -5.28 13.54 -7.26
C ARG A 65 -5.96 13.02 -8.53
N LYS A 66 -6.68 11.91 -8.45
CA LYS A 66 -7.42 11.36 -9.60
C LYS A 66 -8.69 12.16 -9.95
N LYS A 67 -9.19 13.03 -9.07
CA LYS A 67 -10.42 13.82 -9.31
C LYS A 67 -10.33 14.72 -10.54
N ASP A 68 -9.16 15.27 -10.80
CA ASP A 68 -8.95 16.20 -11.92
C ASP A 68 -8.67 15.47 -13.26
N ASN A 69 -8.63 14.13 -13.21
CA ASN A 69 -8.43 13.32 -14.40
C ASN A 69 -9.76 13.05 -15.11
N ALA A 70 -9.81 13.26 -16.43
CA ALA A 70 -11.03 13.11 -17.23
C ALA A 70 -11.69 11.72 -17.14
N THR A 71 -10.88 10.66 -16.94
CA THR A 71 -11.39 9.29 -16.80
C THR A 71 -12.01 9.06 -15.42
N TRP A 72 -11.38 9.60 -14.37
CA TRP A 72 -11.73 9.30 -12.99
C TRP A 72 -12.75 10.27 -12.38
N GLY A 73 -12.77 11.54 -12.83
CA GLY A 73 -13.58 12.59 -12.19
C GLY A 73 -15.04 12.21 -12.00
N GLY A 74 -15.72 11.77 -13.07
CA GLY A 74 -17.13 11.36 -12.99
C GLY A 74 -17.35 10.11 -12.14
N ILE A 75 -16.43 9.15 -12.13
CA ILE A 75 -16.50 7.93 -11.31
C ILE A 75 -16.40 8.29 -9.82
N LEU A 76 -15.46 9.16 -9.47
CA LEU A 76 -15.23 9.57 -8.09
C LEU A 76 -16.34 10.48 -7.58
N GLU A 77 -16.86 11.38 -8.43
CA GLU A 77 -18.05 12.19 -8.10
C GLU A 77 -19.27 11.31 -7.80
N ALA A 78 -19.52 10.30 -8.63
CA ALA A 78 -20.63 9.36 -8.43
C ALA A 78 -20.48 8.49 -7.16
N ALA A 79 -19.27 8.24 -6.69
CA ALA A 79 -19.02 7.53 -5.43
C ALA A 79 -19.43 8.35 -4.20
N GLY A 80 -19.39 9.67 -4.31
CA GLY A 80 -19.73 10.61 -3.26
C GLY A 80 -18.65 10.90 -2.25
N PRO A 81 -18.77 12.00 -1.48
CA PRO A 81 -17.70 12.51 -0.63
C PRO A 81 -17.30 11.53 0.49
N ASP A 82 -18.25 10.88 1.14
CA ASP A 82 -17.95 9.92 2.22
C ASP A 82 -17.10 8.75 1.72
N ALA A 83 -17.42 8.20 0.53
CA ALA A 83 -16.68 7.10 -0.04
C ALA A 83 -15.20 7.43 -0.33
N LEU A 84 -14.95 8.69 -0.76
CA LEU A 84 -13.60 9.19 -1.05
C LEU A 84 -12.76 9.46 0.20
N ILE A 85 -13.36 9.38 1.37
CA ILE A 85 -12.68 9.43 2.67
C ILE A 85 -12.60 8.04 3.28
N ILE A 86 -13.73 7.34 3.37
CA ILE A 86 -13.86 6.03 4.02
C ILE A 86 -12.96 4.98 3.35
N CYS A 87 -13.06 4.85 2.01
CA CYS A 87 -12.36 3.79 1.31
C CYS A 87 -10.82 3.89 1.47
N PRO A 88 -10.16 5.00 1.16
CA PRO A 88 -8.70 5.07 1.26
C PRO A 88 -8.20 5.07 2.71
N LEU A 89 -8.95 5.65 3.67
CA LEU A 89 -8.50 5.72 5.05
C LEU A 89 -8.69 4.40 5.82
N LEU A 90 -9.64 3.55 5.39
CA LEU A 90 -10.02 2.36 6.15
C LEU A 90 -9.86 1.04 5.39
N HIS A 91 -9.34 1.05 4.13
CA HIS A 91 -9.19 -0.17 3.33
C HIS A 91 -8.37 -1.25 4.05
N ASP A 92 -7.39 -0.83 4.81
CA ASP A 92 -6.43 -1.64 5.53
C ASP A 92 -6.68 -1.75 7.05
N LEU A 93 -7.89 -1.45 7.51
CA LEU A 93 -8.24 -1.55 8.94
C LEU A 93 -7.97 -2.95 9.51
N CYS A 94 -7.98 -3.98 8.67
CA CYS A 94 -7.63 -5.36 9.01
C CYS A 94 -6.19 -5.53 9.55
N LYS A 95 -5.31 -4.58 9.30
CA LYS A 95 -3.92 -4.59 9.79
C LYS A 95 -3.78 -4.16 11.25
N THR A 96 -4.86 -3.75 11.90
CA THR A 96 -4.86 -3.49 13.34
C THR A 96 -4.72 -4.81 14.12
N HIS A 97 -3.86 -4.81 15.14
CA HIS A 97 -3.51 -6.01 15.94
C HIS A 97 -3.04 -7.20 15.10
N PHE A 98 -2.50 -6.92 13.93
CA PHE A 98 -2.08 -7.92 12.95
C PHE A 98 -0.60 -8.25 13.05
N TYR A 99 0.20 -7.35 13.61
CA TYR A 99 1.64 -7.51 13.73
C TYR A 99 2.07 -7.60 15.19
N LYS A 100 3.20 -8.30 15.40
CA LYS A 100 3.96 -8.25 16.65
C LYS A 100 5.43 -7.98 16.35
N VAL A 101 6.14 -7.44 17.33
CA VAL A 101 7.60 -7.31 17.28
C VAL A 101 8.23 -8.66 17.60
N ASP A 102 9.15 -9.06 16.76
CA ASP A 102 10.05 -10.20 16.96
C ASP A 102 11.48 -9.76 16.72
N TYR A 103 12.48 -10.60 16.95
CA TYR A 103 13.89 -10.26 16.78
C TYR A 103 14.55 -11.20 15.79
N LYS A 104 15.29 -10.62 14.83
CA LYS A 104 16.16 -11.39 13.93
C LYS A 104 17.61 -11.06 14.15
N ASN A 105 18.49 -12.05 13.95
CA ASN A 105 19.92 -11.82 13.88
C ASN A 105 20.27 -11.20 12.52
N GLN A 106 20.95 -10.05 12.55
CA GLN A 106 21.45 -9.36 11.38
C GLN A 106 22.94 -9.06 11.53
N LYS A 107 23.71 -9.16 10.43
CA LYS A 107 25.12 -8.73 10.43
C LYS A 107 25.15 -7.21 10.43
N THR A 108 25.92 -6.63 11.35
CA THR A 108 26.31 -5.21 11.26
C THR A 108 27.80 -5.10 11.00
N TYR A 109 28.15 -4.27 10.03
CA TYR A 109 29.53 -3.91 9.67
C TYR A 109 29.90 -2.52 10.20
N ASP A 110 29.06 -1.93 11.06
CA ASP A 110 29.29 -0.64 11.69
C ASP A 110 30.63 -0.68 12.45
N PRO A 111 31.64 0.14 12.04
CA PRO A 111 32.97 0.10 12.62
C PRO A 111 32.99 0.40 14.13
N GLU A 112 32.09 1.28 14.62
CA GLU A 112 32.03 1.64 16.04
C GLU A 112 31.49 0.47 16.86
N LYS A 113 30.43 -0.19 16.38
CA LYS A 113 29.86 -1.37 17.01
C LYS A 113 30.83 -2.56 17.00
N VAL A 114 31.51 -2.78 15.87
CA VAL A 114 32.50 -3.84 15.73
C VAL A 114 33.70 -3.61 16.64
N ALA A 115 34.17 -2.35 16.78
CA ALA A 115 35.29 -2.01 17.65
C ALA A 115 34.95 -2.12 19.14
N ALA A 116 33.67 -1.84 19.51
CA ALA A 116 33.20 -1.97 20.88
C ALA A 116 32.88 -3.40 21.31
N ALA A 117 32.78 -4.34 20.36
CA ALA A 117 32.39 -5.73 20.62
C ALA A 117 33.56 -6.54 21.19
N GLU A 118 33.26 -7.56 21.99
CA GLU A 118 34.21 -8.52 22.47
C GLU A 118 34.85 -9.30 21.29
N ARG A 119 36.16 -9.59 21.38
CA ARG A 119 36.94 -10.23 20.30
C ARG A 119 36.28 -11.52 19.77
N TRP A 120 35.61 -12.29 20.61
CA TRP A 120 34.97 -13.54 20.23
C TRP A 120 33.64 -13.33 19.43
N GLN A 121 33.04 -12.17 19.52
CA GLN A 121 31.82 -11.77 18.77
C GLN A 121 32.14 -11.31 17.35
N VAL A 122 33.37 -10.79 17.14
CA VAL A 122 33.81 -10.25 15.85
C VAL A 122 34.13 -11.40 14.90
N LYS A 123 33.44 -11.42 13.77
CA LYS A 123 33.66 -12.36 12.67
C LYS A 123 34.09 -11.61 11.42
N LYS A 124 34.54 -12.33 10.40
CA LYS A 124 34.93 -11.76 9.10
C LYS A 124 34.32 -12.57 7.97
N ASP A 125 33.92 -11.86 6.93
CA ASP A 125 33.54 -12.41 5.63
C ASP A 125 34.03 -11.48 4.50
N ASN A 126 33.56 -11.69 3.27
CA ASN A 126 33.95 -10.88 2.11
C ASN A 126 33.58 -9.39 2.23
N GLY A 127 32.63 -9.04 3.08
CA GLY A 127 32.22 -7.66 3.38
C GLY A 127 33.06 -6.99 4.47
N GLY A 128 33.94 -7.74 5.14
CA GLY A 128 34.78 -7.21 6.23
C GLY A 128 34.55 -7.83 7.60
N ALA A 129 34.92 -7.10 8.65
CA ALA A 129 34.61 -7.48 10.02
C ALA A 129 33.16 -7.13 10.36
N PHE A 130 32.48 -8.03 11.02
CA PHE A 130 31.09 -7.86 11.44
C PHE A 130 30.81 -8.51 12.79
N ILE A 131 29.72 -8.10 13.41
CA ILE A 131 29.10 -8.80 14.53
C ILE A 131 27.64 -9.15 14.18
N TRP A 132 27.09 -10.13 14.88
CA TRP A 132 25.65 -10.40 14.86
C TRP A 132 24.94 -9.51 15.89
N GLU A 133 23.93 -8.79 15.44
CA GLU A 133 23.08 -7.94 16.26
C GLU A 133 21.64 -8.45 16.17
N GLN A 134 20.92 -8.44 17.29
CA GLN A 134 19.48 -8.69 17.29
C GLN A 134 18.75 -7.38 16.99
N VAL A 135 18.05 -7.33 15.86
CA VAL A 135 17.25 -6.18 15.47
C VAL A 135 15.75 -6.50 15.55
N PRO A 136 14.93 -5.58 16.07
CA PRO A 136 13.50 -5.76 16.09
C PRO A 136 12.95 -5.75 14.66
N VAL A 137 11.98 -6.60 14.39
CA VAL A 137 11.27 -6.69 13.10
C VAL A 137 9.79 -6.94 13.37
N TYR A 138 8.94 -6.44 12.49
CA TYR A 138 7.53 -6.81 12.52
C TYR A 138 7.32 -8.16 11.84
N VAL A 139 6.53 -9.01 12.48
CA VAL A 139 6.09 -10.29 11.91
C VAL A 139 4.56 -10.38 12.01
N VAL A 140 3.96 -11.11 11.08
CA VAL A 140 2.51 -11.34 11.09
C VAL A 140 2.13 -12.23 12.27
N ASP A 141 1.12 -11.82 13.02
CA ASP A 141 0.50 -12.54 14.14
C ASP A 141 -1.03 -12.44 14.04
N ASP A 142 -1.57 -12.85 12.89
CA ASP A 142 -3.00 -12.72 12.59
C ASP A 142 -3.86 -13.62 13.51
N LYS A 143 -4.63 -12.97 14.39
CA LYS A 143 -5.54 -13.65 15.31
C LYS A 143 -6.89 -13.96 14.66
N VAL A 144 -7.20 -13.35 13.52
CA VAL A 144 -8.47 -13.50 12.80
C VAL A 144 -8.15 -13.75 11.32
N PRO A 145 -7.78 -15.00 10.95
CA PRO A 145 -7.39 -15.36 9.58
C PRO A 145 -8.63 -15.34 8.67
N TYR A 146 -8.99 -14.16 8.21
CA TYR A 146 -10.07 -13.87 7.27
C TYR A 146 -9.48 -13.12 6.08
N GLY A 147 -10.05 -13.20 4.90
CA GLY A 147 -9.49 -12.53 3.72
C GLY A 147 -9.18 -11.06 3.99
N HIS A 148 -8.10 -10.52 3.40
CA HIS A 148 -7.56 -9.21 3.76
C HIS A 148 -8.60 -8.08 3.63
N GLY A 149 -9.18 -7.89 2.45
CA GLY A 149 -10.22 -6.88 2.24
C GLY A 149 -11.53 -7.21 2.95
N GLU A 150 -11.92 -8.50 3.02
CA GLU A 150 -13.10 -8.95 3.76
C GLU A 150 -13.02 -8.61 5.24
N LYS A 151 -11.86 -8.79 5.85
CA LYS A 151 -11.63 -8.46 7.26
C LYS A 151 -11.80 -6.97 7.52
N SER A 152 -11.29 -6.09 6.64
CA SER A 152 -11.50 -4.65 6.76
C SER A 152 -12.98 -4.29 6.67
N VAL A 153 -13.71 -4.83 5.68
CA VAL A 153 -15.17 -4.63 5.55
C VAL A 153 -15.88 -5.10 6.82
N MET A 154 -15.59 -6.31 7.29
CA MET A 154 -16.21 -6.90 8.48
C MET A 154 -15.97 -6.02 9.72
N MET A 155 -14.75 -5.50 9.90
CA MET A 155 -14.41 -4.65 11.05
C MET A 155 -15.12 -3.31 11.01
N ILE A 156 -15.18 -2.66 9.85
CA ILE A 156 -15.89 -1.38 9.68
C ILE A 156 -17.39 -1.56 9.93
N GLU A 157 -17.99 -2.63 9.38
CA GLU A 157 -19.45 -2.88 9.47
C GLU A 157 -19.92 -3.30 10.87
N GLN A 158 -19.03 -3.56 11.81
CA GLN A 158 -19.40 -3.66 13.22
C GLN A 158 -19.89 -2.32 13.81
N PHE A 159 -19.53 -1.21 13.18
CA PHE A 159 -19.81 0.13 13.69
C PHE A 159 -20.60 0.96 12.68
N MET A 160 -20.17 0.99 11.42
CA MET A 160 -20.64 1.88 10.38
C MET A 160 -20.97 1.09 9.12
N ARG A 161 -22.22 1.19 8.65
CA ARG A 161 -22.64 0.49 7.44
C ARG A 161 -22.01 1.09 6.19
N LEU A 162 -21.35 0.25 5.39
CA LEU A 162 -20.82 0.62 4.07
C LEU A 162 -21.90 0.55 2.98
N THR A 163 -21.78 1.40 1.98
CA THR A 163 -22.54 1.27 0.73
C THR A 163 -22.01 0.08 -0.09
N GLY A 164 -22.79 -0.35 -1.11
CA GLY A 164 -22.34 -1.40 -2.02
C GLY A 164 -20.99 -1.09 -2.66
N PRO A 165 -20.82 0.06 -3.36
CA PRO A 165 -19.55 0.45 -3.97
C PRO A 165 -18.38 0.49 -2.99
N GLU A 166 -18.56 1.06 -1.79
CA GLU A 166 -17.50 1.11 -0.75
C GLU A 166 -17.08 -0.28 -0.29
N ARG A 167 -18.06 -1.15 -0.01
CA ARG A 167 -17.80 -2.54 0.40
C ARG A 167 -17.00 -3.29 -0.65
N PHE A 168 -17.37 -3.16 -1.92
CA PHE A 168 -16.64 -3.79 -3.01
C PHE A 168 -15.27 -3.17 -3.23
N ALA A 169 -15.12 -1.85 -3.12
CA ALA A 169 -13.84 -1.18 -3.24
C ALA A 169 -12.85 -1.65 -2.16
N ILE A 170 -13.27 -1.65 -0.90
CA ILE A 170 -12.44 -2.13 0.21
C ILE A 170 -12.15 -3.63 0.08
N ARG A 171 -13.18 -4.44 -0.25
CA ARG A 171 -12.98 -5.90 -0.40
C ARG A 171 -11.95 -6.26 -1.46
N TRP A 172 -11.94 -5.55 -2.59
CA TRP A 172 -11.15 -5.92 -3.75
C TRP A 172 -9.96 -4.99 -4.03
N HIS A 173 -9.56 -4.14 -3.06
CA HIS A 173 -8.46 -3.17 -3.26
C HIS A 173 -7.12 -3.84 -3.59
N MET A 174 -6.89 -5.08 -3.16
CA MET A 174 -5.69 -5.85 -3.51
C MET A 174 -5.56 -6.17 -5.01
N GLY A 175 -6.65 -6.01 -5.78
CA GLY A 175 -6.63 -6.23 -7.22
C GLY A 175 -6.17 -7.64 -7.60
N PHE A 176 -5.35 -7.75 -8.63
CA PHE A 176 -4.84 -9.04 -9.12
C PHE A 176 -3.74 -9.68 -8.25
N SER A 177 -3.41 -9.09 -7.09
CA SER A 177 -2.69 -9.79 -6.02
C SER A 177 -3.56 -10.80 -5.27
N GLU A 178 -4.87 -10.79 -5.49
CA GLU A 178 -5.80 -11.84 -5.04
C GLU A 178 -5.45 -13.20 -5.65
N PRO A 179 -5.80 -14.32 -4.97
CA PRO A 179 -5.62 -15.65 -5.53
C PRO A 179 -6.29 -15.80 -6.90
N PRO A 180 -5.68 -16.51 -7.87
CA PRO A 180 -6.17 -16.63 -9.26
C PRO A 180 -7.62 -17.09 -9.39
N GLN A 181 -8.11 -17.93 -8.46
CA GLN A 181 -9.51 -18.38 -8.45
C GLN A 181 -10.51 -17.24 -8.26
N ASN A 182 -10.09 -16.10 -7.71
CA ASN A 182 -10.92 -14.92 -7.47
C ASN A 182 -10.93 -13.93 -8.66
N HIS A 183 -10.04 -14.10 -9.67
CA HIS A 183 -9.85 -13.11 -10.73
C HIS A 183 -11.11 -12.89 -11.59
N LEU A 184 -11.92 -13.94 -11.81
CA LEU A 184 -13.17 -13.77 -12.54
C LEU A 184 -14.16 -12.88 -11.78
N GLN A 185 -14.36 -13.13 -10.46
CA GLN A 185 -15.22 -12.31 -9.62
C GLN A 185 -14.69 -10.88 -9.51
N LEU A 186 -13.37 -10.72 -9.36
CA LEU A 186 -12.72 -9.40 -9.33
C LEU A 186 -13.01 -8.61 -10.62
N THR A 187 -12.80 -9.23 -11.78
CA THR A 187 -13.06 -8.58 -13.09
C THR A 187 -14.52 -8.14 -13.22
N GLN A 188 -15.46 -9.01 -12.83
CA GLN A 188 -16.89 -8.68 -12.83
C GLN A 188 -17.23 -7.56 -11.84
N ALA A 189 -16.59 -7.57 -10.65
CA ALA A 189 -16.77 -6.54 -9.64
C ALA A 189 -16.23 -5.18 -10.11
N MET A 190 -15.04 -5.13 -10.71
CA MET A 190 -14.44 -3.90 -11.25
C MET A 190 -15.28 -3.29 -12.36
N ALA A 191 -15.85 -4.11 -13.25
CA ALA A 191 -16.76 -3.63 -14.31
C ALA A 191 -18.01 -3.00 -13.75
N LYS A 192 -18.52 -3.49 -12.62
CA LYS A 192 -19.72 -2.97 -11.97
C LYS A 192 -19.47 -1.80 -11.02
N TYR A 193 -18.32 -1.80 -10.36
CA TYR A 193 -17.92 -0.83 -9.34
C TYR A 193 -16.52 -0.30 -9.63
N PRO A 194 -16.36 0.68 -10.56
CA PRO A 194 -15.06 1.21 -10.95
C PRO A 194 -14.23 1.82 -9.80
N LEU A 195 -14.86 2.18 -8.68
CA LEU A 195 -14.18 2.63 -7.47
C LEU A 195 -13.15 1.61 -6.95
N ILE A 196 -13.34 0.31 -7.24
CA ILE A 196 -12.37 -0.74 -6.92
C ILE A 196 -11.03 -0.43 -7.57
N LEU A 197 -11.04 -0.17 -8.88
CA LEU A 197 -9.83 0.10 -9.65
C LEU A 197 -9.19 1.42 -9.21
N ALA A 198 -9.99 2.46 -8.95
CA ALA A 198 -9.49 3.74 -8.48
C ALA A 198 -8.75 3.62 -7.13
N LEU A 199 -9.31 2.84 -6.20
CA LEU A 199 -8.69 2.58 -4.90
C LEU A 199 -7.45 1.70 -5.03
N HIS A 200 -7.51 0.63 -5.83
CA HIS A 200 -6.38 -0.24 -6.11
C HIS A 200 -5.19 0.51 -6.69
N GLU A 201 -5.42 1.35 -7.71
CA GLU A 201 -4.35 2.18 -8.28
C GLU A 201 -3.79 3.18 -7.25
N ALA A 202 -4.64 3.80 -6.43
CA ALA A 202 -4.20 4.74 -5.40
C ALA A 202 -3.33 4.05 -4.33
N ASP A 203 -3.67 2.83 -3.95
CA ASP A 203 -2.88 1.99 -3.03
C ASP A 203 -1.53 1.60 -3.66
N GLN A 204 -1.52 1.15 -4.93
CA GLN A 204 -0.27 0.85 -5.64
C GLN A 204 0.62 2.10 -5.82
N GLU A 205 0.04 3.25 -6.15
CA GLU A 205 0.78 4.51 -6.23
C GLU A 205 1.42 4.86 -4.88
N ALA A 206 0.68 4.71 -3.78
CA ALA A 206 1.19 4.96 -2.44
C ALA A 206 2.34 4.01 -2.11
N SER A 207 2.10 2.71 -2.14
CA SER A 207 3.05 1.69 -1.69
C SER A 207 4.31 1.61 -2.56
N VAL A 208 4.20 1.82 -3.89
CA VAL A 208 5.32 1.65 -4.83
C VAL A 208 6.06 2.97 -5.09
N LEU A 209 5.34 4.08 -5.25
CA LEU A 209 5.93 5.34 -5.68
C LEU A 209 6.24 6.30 -4.53
N LEU A 210 5.41 6.31 -3.47
CA LEU A 210 5.50 7.32 -2.41
C LEU A 210 6.21 6.82 -1.15
N GLU A 211 6.28 5.50 -0.96
CA GLU A 211 6.70 4.88 0.30
C GLU A 211 7.93 4.00 0.14
N ASP A 212 8.76 3.94 1.16
CA ASP A 212 9.80 2.92 1.35
C ASP A 212 9.64 2.22 2.71
N GLU A 213 10.60 1.39 3.08
CA GLU A 213 10.55 0.64 4.34
C GLU A 213 10.44 1.55 5.57
N ASN A 214 11.06 2.73 5.53
CA ASN A 214 11.26 3.60 6.69
C ASN A 214 10.39 4.87 6.67
N GLY A 215 9.78 5.21 5.55
CA GLY A 215 9.04 6.47 5.44
C GLY A 215 8.50 6.76 4.04
N ASN A 216 8.13 8.02 3.85
CA ASN A 216 7.81 8.51 2.52
C ASN A 216 9.09 8.81 1.75
N LYS A 217 9.12 8.41 0.48
CA LYS A 217 10.19 8.75 -0.47
C LYS A 217 10.18 10.26 -0.75
N GLU A 218 11.36 10.82 -0.92
CA GLU A 218 11.49 12.13 -1.55
C GLU A 218 11.20 11.97 -3.05
N ILE A 219 10.09 12.53 -3.50
CA ILE A 219 9.76 12.55 -4.93
C ILE A 219 10.68 13.57 -5.59
N ALA A 220 11.64 13.10 -6.37
CA ALA A 220 12.44 14.00 -7.20
C ALA A 220 11.50 14.79 -8.13
N PRO A 221 11.74 16.11 -8.33
CA PRO A 221 10.98 16.88 -9.29
C PRO A 221 11.04 16.21 -10.67
N ALA A 222 9.92 16.24 -11.40
CA ALA A 222 9.86 15.68 -12.73
C ALA A 222 11.06 16.19 -13.55
N ARG A 223 11.86 15.27 -14.10
CA ARG A 223 12.94 15.65 -15.01
C ARG A 223 12.28 16.36 -16.19
N GLU A 224 12.83 17.53 -16.55
CA GLU A 224 12.47 18.13 -17.83
C GLU A 224 12.66 17.06 -18.92
N PRO A 225 11.70 16.91 -19.85
CA PRO A 225 11.84 15.92 -20.91
C PRO A 225 13.16 16.16 -21.63
N GLU A 226 14.07 15.20 -21.55
CA GLU A 226 15.26 15.19 -22.37
C GLU A 226 14.78 15.35 -23.83
N LYS A 227 15.32 16.34 -24.54
CA LYS A 227 15.06 16.47 -25.96
C LYS A 227 15.45 15.15 -26.61
N GLN A 228 14.45 14.35 -26.94
CA GLN A 228 14.67 13.12 -27.69
C GLN A 228 15.32 13.51 -29.00
N GLU A 229 16.57 13.12 -29.21
CA GLU A 229 17.13 13.09 -30.55
C GLU A 229 16.20 12.20 -31.39
N PRO A 230 15.92 12.59 -32.67
CA PRO A 230 15.04 11.81 -33.53
C PRO A 230 15.58 10.37 -33.58
N ALA A 231 14.75 9.42 -33.23
CA ALA A 231 15.09 8.00 -33.30
C ALA A 231 15.58 7.71 -34.72
N GLU A 232 16.79 7.15 -34.86
CA GLU A 232 17.24 6.60 -36.12
C GLU A 232 16.18 5.62 -36.61
N SER A 233 15.73 5.77 -37.86
CA SER A 233 14.73 4.93 -38.50
C SER A 233 15.20 3.47 -38.44
N CYS A 234 14.49 2.66 -37.67
CA CYS A 234 14.64 1.21 -37.76
C CYS A 234 14.04 0.77 -39.11
N ASP A 235 14.89 0.59 -40.10
CA ASP A 235 14.50 -0.05 -41.37
C ASP A 235 14.13 -1.51 -41.08
N PHE A 236 12.85 -1.78 -41.01
CA PHE A 236 12.33 -3.15 -41.08
C PHE A 236 12.60 -3.65 -42.52
N GLN A 237 13.66 -4.44 -42.72
CA GLN A 237 13.82 -5.20 -43.92
C GLN A 237 12.62 -6.17 -44.04
N GLU A 238 11.85 -5.99 -45.10
CA GLU A 238 10.79 -6.92 -45.51
C GLU A 238 11.40 -8.33 -45.66
N ALA A 239 10.93 -9.28 -44.88
CA ALA A 239 11.27 -10.68 -45.05
C ALA A 239 10.64 -11.15 -46.36
N GLU A 240 11.45 -11.39 -47.38
CA GLU A 240 11.02 -12.03 -48.64
C GLU A 240 10.30 -13.34 -48.34
N ALA A 241 9.09 -13.45 -48.86
CA ALA A 241 8.31 -14.66 -48.84
C ALA A 241 9.03 -15.75 -49.68
N ILE A 242 9.49 -16.81 -49.01
CA ILE A 242 9.98 -18.00 -49.69
C ILE A 242 8.73 -18.76 -50.22
N GLU A 243 8.43 -18.57 -51.47
CA GLU A 243 7.53 -19.50 -52.23
C GLU A 243 8.24 -20.85 -52.37
N GLY A 244 7.83 -21.80 -51.54
CA GLY A 244 8.20 -23.20 -51.68
C GLY A 244 7.36 -23.85 -52.76
N GLY A 245 7.95 -24.10 -53.94
CA GLY A 245 7.35 -24.85 -55.00
C GLY A 245 7.03 -26.30 -54.58
N ALA A 246 5.83 -26.69 -54.87
CA ALA A 246 5.44 -28.09 -54.94
C ALA A 246 5.99 -28.71 -56.23
N ASP A 247 6.67 -29.82 -56.09
CA ASP A 247 6.77 -30.81 -57.16
C ASP A 247 7.17 -32.20 -56.65
N ALA A 248 6.40 -33.22 -57.14
CA ALA A 248 6.52 -34.69 -57.15
C ALA A 248 6.11 -35.39 -55.82
#